data_d92421477be4a03cd9b123d258434c4c
#
_entry.id   d92421477be4a03cd9b123d258434c4c
#
_cell.length_a   1.000
_cell.length_b   1.000
_cell.length_c   1.000
_cell.angle_alpha   90.00
_cell.angle_beta   90.00
_cell.angle_gamma   90.00
#
_symmetry.space_group_name_H-M   'P 1'
#
loop_
_entity.id
_entity.type
_entity.pdbx_description
1 polymer ?
#
loop_
_entity_poly.entity_id
_entity_poly.type
_entity_poly.pdbx_seq_one_letter_code
_entity_poly.pdbx_strand_id
1 'polypeptide(L)'
;MVRDGVLVVGSANMDLVVRVERFPLPGETIFGTDFKMFPGGKGANQAVCCAKLGQKVRFVGKMGDDLIRERLSASLEQAGVIIDSLIVDPVEPTGTALITVDKNGENEIVVVSGSNMKLRPADVDGVHDIFGSAAVVLLQLEIPLETVVRAAELAHEQQALLILNPAPACSLPASLLRLVDYLTPNESEAQMLTGIPVTRRSSAEAAAKKLVDQGVKNVLLTLGPEGCLLVNSSRAELFPACRVRPVDTTAAGDAFNGALAFALSRNEELDQAVRFANAVAGYSVTKLGAQRSMPTLTEVEQFMQQLAV
;
A
#
# COMPACT_ATOMS: atom_id res chain seq x y z
N MET A 1 -1.87 6.93 27.40
CA MET A 1 -0.99 7.61 26.43
C MET A 1 -1.85 8.02 25.24
N VAL A 2 -1.65 9.23 24.71
CA VAL A 2 -2.29 9.64 23.47
C VAL A 2 -1.63 8.79 22.36
N ARG A 3 -2.43 8.02 21.61
CA ARG A 3 -1.95 7.31 20.45
C ARG A 3 -1.81 8.29 19.31
N ASP A 4 -0.62 8.41 18.79
CA ASP A 4 -0.34 9.25 17.65
C ASP A 4 0.51 8.47 16.63
N GLY A 5 0.30 8.72 15.37
CA GLY A 5 1.10 8.12 14.31
C GLY A 5 0.56 6.83 13.72
N VAL A 6 1.28 6.36 12.72
CA VAL A 6 0.96 5.17 11.92
C VAL A 6 2.10 4.17 12.02
N LEU A 7 1.75 2.91 12.25
CA LEU A 7 2.67 1.79 12.14
C LEU A 7 2.39 1.05 10.83
N VAL A 8 3.38 0.94 9.98
CA VAL A 8 3.32 0.12 8.77
C VAL A 8 4.14 -1.14 8.98
N VAL A 9 3.50 -2.31 8.84
CA VAL A 9 4.20 -3.61 8.82
C VAL A 9 4.06 -4.18 7.42
N GLY A 10 5.18 -4.28 6.68
CA GLY A 10 5.09 -4.64 5.27
C GLY A 10 6.42 -4.76 4.55
N SER A 11 6.33 -4.79 3.23
CA SER A 11 7.42 -4.99 2.30
C SER A 11 8.19 -3.72 1.97
N ALA A 12 9.45 -3.91 1.59
CA ALA A 12 10.26 -2.92 0.89
C ALA A 12 11.02 -3.62 -0.25
N ASN A 13 10.96 -3.05 -1.45
CA ASN A 13 11.57 -3.58 -2.66
C ASN A 13 12.39 -2.49 -3.37
N MET A 14 13.39 -2.93 -4.15
CA MET A 14 14.00 -2.07 -5.15
C MET A 14 13.51 -2.48 -6.53
N ASP A 15 12.88 -1.56 -7.24
CA ASP A 15 12.43 -1.77 -8.60
C ASP A 15 13.59 -1.45 -9.57
N LEU A 16 14.04 -2.46 -10.30
CA LEU A 16 15.12 -2.40 -11.28
C LEU A 16 14.48 -2.32 -12.66
N VAL A 17 14.39 -1.11 -13.19
CA VAL A 17 13.65 -0.82 -14.43
C VAL A 17 14.62 -0.71 -15.61
N VAL A 18 14.47 -1.58 -16.60
CA VAL A 18 15.20 -1.55 -17.87
C VAL A 18 14.24 -1.18 -18.99
N ARG A 19 14.61 -0.19 -19.81
CA ARG A 19 13.88 0.13 -21.06
C ARG A 19 14.50 -0.59 -22.23
N VAL A 20 13.64 -1.17 -23.07
CA VAL A 20 14.03 -1.92 -24.27
C VAL A 20 13.19 -1.46 -25.46
N GLU A 21 13.65 -1.74 -26.67
CA GLU A 21 12.86 -1.52 -27.90
C GLU A 21 11.67 -2.51 -27.98
N ARG A 22 11.88 -3.76 -27.58
CA ARG A 22 10.91 -4.85 -27.48
C ARG A 22 11.37 -5.86 -26.44
N PHE A 23 10.48 -6.73 -25.96
CA PHE A 23 10.87 -7.83 -25.09
C PHE A 23 11.76 -8.86 -25.82
N PRO A 24 12.76 -9.45 -25.12
CA PRO A 24 13.58 -10.50 -25.70
C PRO A 24 12.79 -11.79 -25.90
N LEU A 25 13.08 -12.51 -26.97
CA LEU A 25 12.57 -13.88 -27.14
C LEU A 25 13.39 -14.87 -26.29
N PRO A 26 12.86 -16.05 -25.95
CA PRO A 26 13.64 -17.09 -25.27
C PRO A 26 14.98 -17.37 -25.96
N GLY A 27 16.07 -17.27 -25.20
CA GLY A 27 17.45 -17.47 -25.72
C GLY A 27 18.05 -16.27 -26.43
N GLU A 28 17.35 -15.14 -26.51
CA GLU A 28 17.84 -13.93 -27.16
C GLU A 28 18.52 -12.98 -26.17
N THR A 29 19.59 -12.32 -26.62
CA THR A 29 20.22 -11.18 -25.94
C THR A 29 19.93 -9.91 -26.70
N ILE A 30 19.35 -8.93 -26.02
CA ILE A 30 19.09 -7.60 -26.57
C ILE A 30 19.76 -6.50 -25.73
N PHE A 31 19.91 -5.32 -26.31
CA PHE A 31 20.43 -4.15 -25.57
C PHE A 31 19.30 -3.34 -24.99
N GLY A 32 19.41 -2.97 -23.70
CA GLY A 32 18.56 -1.95 -23.06
C GLY A 32 19.00 -0.55 -23.47
N THR A 33 18.07 0.39 -23.44
CA THR A 33 18.30 1.80 -23.79
C THR A 33 18.44 2.70 -22.55
N ASP A 34 17.91 2.27 -21.39
CA ASP A 34 17.98 3.01 -20.12
C ASP A 34 17.86 2.02 -18.95
N PHE A 35 18.49 2.36 -17.82
CA PHE A 35 18.39 1.60 -16.58
C PHE A 35 18.20 2.54 -15.40
N LYS A 36 17.19 2.27 -14.57
CA LYS A 36 16.90 3.04 -13.37
C LYS A 36 16.53 2.13 -12.20
N MET A 37 16.85 2.61 -11.00
CA MET A 37 16.48 1.97 -9.75
C MET A 37 15.51 2.88 -9.01
N PHE A 38 14.38 2.33 -8.57
CA PHE A 38 13.38 3.08 -7.81
C PHE A 38 13.06 2.34 -6.50
N PRO A 39 13.04 3.06 -5.37
CA PRO A 39 12.47 2.51 -4.15
C PRO A 39 11.00 2.16 -4.36
N GLY A 40 10.62 0.96 -3.93
CA GLY A 40 9.29 0.39 -4.07
C GLY A 40 8.93 -0.52 -2.90
N GLY A 41 7.98 -1.42 -3.13
CA GLY A 41 7.35 -2.26 -2.12
C GLY A 41 6.16 -1.56 -1.47
N LYS A 42 5.01 -2.26 -1.40
CA LYS A 42 3.74 -1.66 -0.96
C LYS A 42 3.85 -1.06 0.44
N GLY A 43 4.46 -1.78 1.39
CA GLY A 43 4.66 -1.26 2.74
C GLY A 43 5.46 0.02 2.77
N ALA A 44 6.62 0.05 2.10
CA ALA A 44 7.47 1.21 2.01
C ALA A 44 6.78 2.39 1.30
N ASN A 45 6.05 2.14 0.20
CA ASN A 45 5.32 3.17 -0.54
C ASN A 45 4.24 3.83 0.33
N GLN A 46 3.45 3.02 1.05
CA GLN A 46 2.39 3.50 1.93
C GLN A 46 2.95 4.28 3.12
N ALA A 47 4.07 3.82 3.69
CA ALA A 47 4.78 4.52 4.76
C ALA A 47 5.30 5.89 4.29
N VAL A 48 5.94 5.94 3.11
CA VAL A 48 6.44 7.18 2.50
C VAL A 48 5.31 8.15 2.23
N CYS A 49 4.18 7.69 1.67
CA CYS A 49 3.02 8.55 1.43
C CYS A 49 2.55 9.20 2.72
N CYS A 50 2.31 8.40 3.75
CA CYS A 50 1.81 8.88 5.04
C CYS A 50 2.80 9.86 5.72
N ALA A 51 4.12 9.58 5.65
CA ALA A 51 5.16 10.43 6.24
C ALA A 51 5.28 11.77 5.51
N LYS A 52 5.23 11.79 4.16
CA LYS A 52 5.25 13.02 3.36
C LYS A 52 4.03 13.92 3.62
N LEU A 53 2.90 13.34 4.00
CA LEU A 53 1.72 14.09 4.45
C LEU A 53 1.90 14.69 5.86
N GLY A 54 3.01 14.41 6.54
CA GLY A 54 3.36 15.01 7.82
C GLY A 54 2.98 14.17 9.04
N GLN A 55 2.64 12.88 8.86
CA GLN A 55 2.39 12.00 10.00
C GLN A 55 3.68 11.36 10.51
N LYS A 56 3.72 11.07 11.80
CA LYS A 56 4.75 10.23 12.40
C LYS A 56 4.51 8.78 11.99
N VAL A 57 5.42 8.23 11.19
CA VAL A 57 5.31 6.88 10.64
C VAL A 57 6.47 6.03 11.11
N ARG A 58 6.18 4.85 11.66
CA ARG A 58 7.17 3.83 11.95
C ARG A 58 6.98 2.66 10.98
N PHE A 59 8.08 2.15 10.45
CA PHE A 59 8.07 1.03 9.51
C PHE A 59 8.71 -0.20 10.15
N VAL A 60 8.02 -1.33 10.07
CA VAL A 60 8.52 -2.67 10.40
C VAL A 60 8.52 -3.51 9.13
N GLY A 61 9.68 -3.96 8.76
CA GLY A 61 9.91 -4.83 7.61
C GLY A 61 11.22 -5.54 7.75
N LYS A 62 11.54 -6.40 6.78
CA LYS A 62 12.79 -7.15 6.77
C LYS A 62 13.51 -6.93 5.45
N MET A 63 14.79 -6.56 5.51
CA MET A 63 15.65 -6.34 4.37
C MET A 63 16.93 -7.16 4.54
N GLY A 64 17.57 -7.51 3.43
CA GLY A 64 18.85 -8.21 3.44
C GLY A 64 20.01 -7.35 3.93
N ASP A 65 21.16 -7.97 4.24
CA ASP A 65 22.39 -7.25 4.55
C ASP A 65 23.16 -6.92 3.25
N ASP A 66 22.63 -5.97 2.48
CA ASP A 66 23.11 -5.61 1.16
C ASP A 66 23.00 -4.11 0.85
N LEU A 67 23.60 -3.69 -0.28
CA LEU A 67 23.60 -2.29 -0.75
C LEU A 67 22.19 -1.79 -1.12
N ILE A 68 21.26 -2.69 -1.43
CA ILE A 68 19.87 -2.34 -1.75
C ILE A 68 19.18 -1.85 -0.47
N ARG A 69 19.39 -2.56 0.66
CA ARG A 69 18.89 -2.12 1.96
C ARG A 69 19.37 -0.71 2.31
N GLU A 70 20.67 -0.42 2.12
CA GLU A 70 21.22 0.90 2.45
C GLU A 70 20.49 2.02 1.68
N ARG A 71 20.23 1.81 0.39
CA ARG A 71 19.52 2.77 -0.46
C ARG A 71 18.05 2.92 -0.06
N LEU A 72 17.36 1.81 0.25
CA LEU A 72 15.97 1.82 0.69
C LEU A 72 15.83 2.49 2.05
N SER A 73 16.71 2.18 3.00
CA SER A 73 16.75 2.80 4.32
C SER A 73 16.94 4.32 4.21
N ALA A 74 17.92 4.76 3.42
CA ALA A 74 18.15 6.19 3.18
C ALA A 74 16.92 6.88 2.54
N SER A 75 16.21 6.20 1.63
CA SER A 75 14.99 6.75 1.01
C SER A 75 13.85 6.89 2.02
N LEU A 76 13.66 5.90 2.89
CA LEU A 76 12.63 5.92 3.94
C LEU A 76 12.92 7.03 4.96
N GLU A 77 14.15 7.13 5.46
CA GLU A 77 14.58 8.17 6.39
C GLU A 77 14.45 9.57 5.80
N GLN A 78 14.82 9.73 4.52
CA GLN A 78 14.70 11.01 3.81
C GLN A 78 13.23 11.45 3.65
N ALA A 79 12.30 10.48 3.57
CA ALA A 79 10.86 10.74 3.56
C ALA A 79 10.29 11.01 4.97
N GLY A 80 11.08 10.87 6.03
CA GLY A 80 10.65 11.06 7.42
C GLY A 80 10.07 9.80 8.08
N VAL A 81 10.26 8.62 7.48
CA VAL A 81 9.84 7.34 8.07
C VAL A 81 10.86 6.89 9.12
N ILE A 82 10.38 6.49 10.30
CA ILE A 82 11.19 5.96 11.40
C ILE A 82 11.41 4.46 11.12
N ILE A 83 12.67 4.06 10.99
CA ILE A 83 13.09 2.69 10.66
C ILE A 83 13.89 1.99 11.78
N ASP A 84 13.78 2.47 13.00
CA ASP A 84 14.47 1.91 14.18
C ASP A 84 14.11 0.45 14.50
N SER A 85 13.02 -0.02 13.93
CA SER A 85 12.50 -1.39 14.06
C SER A 85 12.63 -2.21 12.76
N LEU A 86 13.49 -1.75 11.83
CA LEU A 86 13.83 -2.52 10.63
C LEU A 86 14.69 -3.74 11.01
N ILE A 87 14.31 -4.90 10.48
CA ILE A 87 15.00 -6.17 10.74
C ILE A 87 15.94 -6.48 9.57
N VAL A 88 17.16 -6.87 9.87
CA VAL A 88 18.16 -7.25 8.86
C VAL A 88 18.23 -8.77 8.79
N ASP A 89 18.05 -9.32 7.58
CA ASP A 89 18.28 -10.74 7.31
C ASP A 89 19.74 -10.93 6.85
N PRO A 90 20.53 -11.78 7.52
CA PRO A 90 21.95 -11.97 7.17
C PRO A 90 22.16 -12.88 5.95
N VAL A 91 21.11 -13.53 5.44
CA VAL A 91 21.21 -14.56 4.40
C VAL A 91 20.44 -14.21 3.15
N GLU A 92 19.16 -13.82 3.32
CA GLU A 92 18.30 -13.53 2.18
C GLU A 92 18.50 -12.09 1.69
N PRO A 93 18.56 -11.87 0.37
CA PRO A 93 18.73 -10.52 -0.18
C PRO A 93 17.47 -9.67 0.05
N THR A 94 17.65 -8.37 -0.01
CA THR A 94 16.54 -7.40 -0.03
C THR A 94 15.64 -7.66 -1.23
N GLY A 95 14.32 -7.51 -1.04
CA GLY A 95 13.32 -7.68 -2.10
C GLY A 95 13.59 -6.79 -3.32
N THR A 96 13.44 -7.36 -4.51
CA THR A 96 13.63 -6.65 -5.78
C THR A 96 12.51 -7.00 -6.77
N ALA A 97 12.16 -6.03 -7.62
CA ALA A 97 11.34 -6.24 -8.80
C ALA A 97 12.18 -5.97 -10.06
N LEU A 98 12.28 -6.95 -10.95
CA LEU A 98 12.90 -6.80 -12.26
C LEU A 98 11.79 -6.37 -13.23
N ILE A 99 11.89 -5.17 -13.78
CA ILE A 99 10.85 -4.58 -14.62
C ILE A 99 11.46 -4.24 -15.98
N THR A 100 10.98 -4.88 -17.02
CA THR A 100 11.29 -4.53 -18.40
C THR A 100 10.15 -3.73 -19.00
N VAL A 101 10.45 -2.59 -19.61
CA VAL A 101 9.44 -1.72 -20.24
C VAL A 101 9.81 -1.54 -21.72
N ASP A 102 8.90 -1.90 -22.62
CA ASP A 102 9.10 -1.74 -24.06
C ASP A 102 8.81 -0.32 -24.55
N LYS A 103 9.01 -0.05 -25.86
CA LYS A 103 8.75 1.25 -26.49
C LYS A 103 7.28 1.68 -26.48
N ASN A 104 6.36 0.73 -26.33
CA ASN A 104 4.92 0.99 -26.28
C ASN A 104 4.47 1.31 -24.85
N GLY A 105 5.36 1.15 -23.86
CA GLY A 105 5.06 1.30 -22.44
C GLY A 105 4.48 0.04 -21.80
N GLU A 106 4.46 -1.09 -22.51
CA GLU A 106 4.11 -2.39 -21.93
C GLU A 106 5.23 -2.86 -21.00
N ASN A 107 4.88 -3.60 -19.94
CA ASN A 107 5.86 -4.07 -18.99
C ASN A 107 5.75 -5.57 -18.68
N GLU A 108 6.89 -6.15 -18.36
CA GLU A 108 7.02 -7.49 -17.78
C GLU A 108 7.70 -7.34 -16.42
N ILE A 109 7.13 -7.97 -15.38
CA ILE A 109 7.60 -7.81 -14.01
C ILE A 109 7.85 -9.18 -13.39
N VAL A 110 9.05 -9.36 -12.85
CA VAL A 110 9.42 -10.52 -12.03
C VAL A 110 9.78 -10.02 -10.63
N VAL A 111 9.03 -10.46 -9.62
CA VAL A 111 9.30 -10.08 -8.22
C VAL A 111 10.09 -11.17 -7.52
N VAL A 112 11.20 -10.80 -6.92
CA VAL A 112 11.98 -11.62 -5.99
C VAL A 112 11.76 -11.04 -4.60
N SER A 113 10.88 -11.66 -3.83
CA SER A 113 10.47 -11.13 -2.52
C SER A 113 11.60 -11.10 -1.48
N GLY A 114 12.60 -11.98 -1.62
CA GLY A 114 13.77 -12.03 -0.74
C GLY A 114 13.40 -12.04 0.74
N SER A 115 14.06 -11.19 1.50
CA SER A 115 13.87 -11.03 2.95
C SER A 115 12.47 -10.62 3.38
N ASN A 116 11.65 -9.99 2.52
CA ASN A 116 10.25 -9.71 2.86
C ASN A 116 9.50 -10.98 3.28
N MET A 117 9.73 -12.12 2.57
CA MET A 117 9.11 -13.40 2.89
C MET A 117 9.77 -14.15 4.07
N LYS A 118 10.76 -13.54 4.72
CA LYS A 118 11.40 -14.03 5.94
C LYS A 118 11.00 -13.23 7.19
N LEU A 119 10.16 -12.23 7.06
CA LEU A 119 9.57 -11.54 8.21
C LEU A 119 8.61 -12.52 8.92
N ARG A 120 8.94 -12.92 10.14
CA ARG A 120 8.21 -13.94 10.90
C ARG A 120 7.32 -13.33 11.98
N PRO A 121 6.29 -14.03 12.47
CA PRO A 121 5.50 -13.59 13.62
C PRO A 121 6.36 -13.21 14.84
N ALA A 122 7.41 -13.98 15.14
CA ALA A 122 8.34 -13.70 16.24
C ALA A 122 9.09 -12.36 16.07
N ASP A 123 9.37 -11.93 14.83
CA ASP A 123 9.99 -10.64 14.55
C ASP A 123 9.04 -9.49 14.94
N VAL A 124 7.74 -9.66 14.69
CA VAL A 124 6.69 -8.69 15.04
C VAL A 124 6.40 -8.71 16.54
N ASP A 125 6.42 -9.88 17.17
CA ASP A 125 6.31 -10.00 18.62
C ASP A 125 7.47 -9.28 19.33
N GLY A 126 8.67 -9.31 18.76
CA GLY A 126 9.84 -8.59 19.28
C GLY A 126 9.69 -7.08 19.34
N VAL A 127 8.73 -6.52 18.62
CA VAL A 127 8.45 -5.08 18.56
C VAL A 127 7.02 -4.73 19.01
N HIS A 128 6.36 -5.60 19.79
CA HIS A 128 4.96 -5.44 20.22
C HIS A 128 4.68 -4.10 20.90
N ASP A 129 5.63 -3.54 21.63
CA ASP A 129 5.47 -2.26 22.36
C ASP A 129 5.11 -1.09 21.44
N ILE A 130 5.57 -1.12 20.17
CA ILE A 130 5.31 -0.03 19.22
C ILE A 130 3.85 0.00 18.75
N PHE A 131 3.14 -1.14 18.77
CA PHE A 131 1.73 -1.21 18.42
C PHE A 131 0.87 -0.40 19.42
N GLY A 132 1.24 -0.37 20.70
CA GLY A 132 0.53 0.38 21.73
C GLY A 132 0.57 1.91 21.53
N SER A 133 1.55 2.43 20.78
CA SER A 133 1.68 3.85 20.46
C SER A 133 1.00 4.25 19.14
N ALA A 134 0.67 3.29 18.28
CA ALA A 134 0.07 3.56 16.99
C ALA A 134 -1.44 3.84 17.10
N ALA A 135 -1.92 4.87 16.40
CA ALA A 135 -3.34 5.10 16.19
C ALA A 135 -3.88 4.18 15.09
N VAL A 136 -3.08 3.96 14.05
CA VAL A 136 -3.40 3.12 12.89
C VAL A 136 -2.27 2.14 12.62
N VAL A 137 -2.61 0.87 12.36
CA VAL A 137 -1.71 -0.14 11.80
C VAL A 137 -2.13 -0.41 10.36
N LEU A 138 -1.16 -0.37 9.46
CA LEU A 138 -1.37 -0.54 8.01
C LEU A 138 -0.59 -1.74 7.51
N LEU A 139 -1.29 -2.70 6.91
CA LEU A 139 -0.76 -3.99 6.45
C LEU A 139 -1.03 -4.21 4.96
N GLN A 140 -0.18 -5.02 4.31
CA GLN A 140 -0.34 -5.50 2.93
C GLN A 140 0.03 -6.99 2.89
N LEU A 141 -0.01 -7.63 1.69
CA LEU A 141 0.21 -9.06 1.54
C LEU A 141 1.50 -9.43 0.78
N GLU A 142 2.52 -8.56 0.81
CA GLU A 142 3.85 -8.85 0.27
C GLU A 142 4.84 -9.43 1.31
N ILE A 143 4.33 -9.80 2.48
CA ILE A 143 5.03 -10.51 3.56
C ILE A 143 4.24 -11.79 3.91
N PRO A 144 4.81 -12.74 4.67
CA PRO A 144 4.09 -13.96 5.02
C PRO A 144 2.73 -13.70 5.67
N LEU A 145 1.71 -14.41 5.20
CA LEU A 145 0.33 -14.23 5.71
C LEU A 145 0.23 -14.48 7.22
N GLU A 146 0.99 -15.44 7.74
CA GLU A 146 1.05 -15.71 9.19
C GLU A 146 1.54 -14.49 9.98
N THR A 147 2.47 -13.72 9.40
CA THR A 147 2.99 -12.49 10.00
C THR A 147 1.97 -11.36 9.92
N VAL A 148 1.24 -11.27 8.81
CA VAL A 148 0.11 -10.33 8.67
C VAL A 148 -0.97 -10.62 9.71
N VAL A 149 -1.32 -11.90 9.90
CA VAL A 149 -2.29 -12.32 10.93
C VAL A 149 -1.81 -11.92 12.32
N ARG A 150 -0.56 -12.20 12.65
CA ARG A 150 -0.01 -11.85 13.97
C ARG A 150 0.04 -10.33 14.20
N ALA A 151 0.42 -9.55 13.20
CA ALA A 151 0.40 -8.09 13.28
C ALA A 151 -1.03 -7.54 13.47
N ALA A 152 -2.02 -8.15 12.81
CA ALA A 152 -3.43 -7.81 12.98
C ALA A 152 -3.94 -8.13 14.38
N GLU A 153 -3.54 -9.27 14.96
CA GLU A 153 -3.85 -9.63 16.35
C GLU A 153 -3.27 -8.61 17.32
N LEU A 154 -1.99 -8.24 17.17
CA LEU A 154 -1.35 -7.22 18.00
C LEU A 154 -2.03 -5.84 17.87
N ALA A 155 -2.41 -5.44 16.66
CA ALA A 155 -3.16 -4.20 16.44
C ALA A 155 -4.48 -4.22 17.22
N HIS A 156 -5.21 -5.34 17.16
CA HIS A 156 -6.47 -5.52 17.88
C HIS A 156 -6.28 -5.56 19.41
N GLU A 157 -5.31 -6.32 19.92
CA GLU A 157 -4.94 -6.38 21.34
C GLU A 157 -4.62 -4.99 21.88
N GLN A 158 -3.95 -4.18 21.08
CA GLN A 158 -3.59 -2.80 21.41
C GLN A 158 -4.67 -1.78 21.03
N GLN A 159 -5.83 -2.21 20.50
CA GLN A 159 -6.94 -1.34 20.08
C GLN A 159 -6.54 -0.24 19.07
N ALA A 160 -5.55 -0.48 18.24
CA ALA A 160 -5.22 0.38 17.10
C ALA A 160 -6.19 0.10 15.94
N LEU A 161 -6.53 1.11 15.13
CA LEU A 161 -7.30 0.89 13.91
C LEU A 161 -6.48 0.08 12.92
N LEU A 162 -7.08 -0.95 12.32
CA LEU A 162 -6.41 -1.82 11.36
C LEU A 162 -6.90 -1.54 9.94
N ILE A 163 -5.97 -1.11 9.08
CA ILE A 163 -6.16 -1.04 7.62
C ILE A 163 -5.42 -2.23 7.00
N LEU A 164 -6.11 -3.01 6.19
CA LEU A 164 -5.50 -4.06 5.36
C LEU A 164 -5.72 -3.74 3.89
N ASN A 165 -4.63 -3.51 3.17
CA ASN A 165 -4.61 -3.50 1.72
C ASN A 165 -4.36 -4.95 1.23
N PRO A 166 -5.35 -5.66 0.68
CA PRO A 166 -5.23 -7.09 0.36
C PRO A 166 -4.50 -7.31 -0.96
N ALA A 167 -3.32 -6.70 -1.12
CA ALA A 167 -2.50 -6.69 -2.33
C ALA A 167 -1.08 -7.26 -2.08
N PRO A 168 -0.60 -8.22 -2.90
CA PRO A 168 -1.34 -8.97 -3.92
C PRO A 168 -2.39 -9.89 -3.31
N ALA A 169 -3.53 -10.04 -3.98
CA ALA A 169 -4.64 -10.82 -3.44
C ALA A 169 -4.30 -12.30 -3.24
N CYS A 170 -4.67 -12.82 -2.08
CA CYS A 170 -4.65 -14.24 -1.75
C CYS A 170 -5.86 -14.60 -0.89
N SER A 171 -6.08 -15.89 -0.65
CA SER A 171 -7.13 -16.32 0.29
C SER A 171 -6.82 -15.86 1.71
N LEU A 172 -7.78 -15.20 2.35
CA LEU A 172 -7.63 -14.68 3.72
C LEU A 172 -8.44 -15.52 4.71
N PRO A 173 -7.89 -15.84 5.89
CA PRO A 173 -8.65 -16.54 6.91
C PRO A 173 -9.74 -15.63 7.50
N ALA A 174 -10.89 -16.21 7.81
CA ALA A 174 -12.01 -15.46 8.40
C ALA A 174 -11.66 -14.83 9.78
N SER A 175 -10.69 -15.38 10.50
CA SER A 175 -10.15 -14.78 11.71
C SER A 175 -9.50 -13.43 11.46
N LEU A 176 -8.73 -13.29 10.38
CA LEU A 176 -8.11 -12.02 9.99
C LEU A 176 -9.17 -11.00 9.56
N LEU A 177 -10.13 -11.39 8.70
CA LEU A 177 -11.16 -10.48 8.20
C LEU A 177 -11.96 -9.82 9.34
N ARG A 178 -12.23 -10.55 10.42
CA ARG A 178 -12.94 -10.03 11.61
C ARG A 178 -12.14 -9.00 12.42
N LEU A 179 -10.83 -8.94 12.26
CA LEU A 179 -9.96 -7.96 12.92
C LEU A 179 -9.85 -6.65 12.12
N VAL A 180 -10.20 -6.68 10.82
CA VAL A 180 -9.98 -5.56 9.91
C VAL A 180 -11.05 -4.48 10.07
N ASP A 181 -10.63 -3.26 10.42
CA ASP A 181 -11.50 -2.09 10.46
C ASP A 181 -11.75 -1.54 9.06
N TYR A 182 -10.73 -1.50 8.21
CA TYR A 182 -10.78 -1.00 6.84
C TYR A 182 -10.06 -1.96 5.89
N LEU A 183 -10.80 -2.58 4.97
CA LEU A 183 -10.23 -3.40 3.89
C LEU A 183 -10.30 -2.59 2.59
N THR A 184 -9.17 -2.47 1.89
CA THR A 184 -9.03 -1.59 0.72
C THR A 184 -8.70 -2.38 -0.57
N PRO A 185 -9.56 -3.29 -1.04
CA PRO A 185 -9.33 -4.01 -2.27
C PRO A 185 -9.56 -3.13 -3.49
N ASN A 186 -8.86 -3.45 -4.60
CA ASN A 186 -9.27 -3.04 -5.93
C ASN A 186 -10.28 -4.05 -6.52
N GLU A 187 -10.71 -3.85 -7.76
CA GLU A 187 -11.71 -4.70 -8.45
C GLU A 187 -11.25 -6.15 -8.56
N SER A 188 -9.99 -6.40 -8.96
CA SER A 188 -9.42 -7.75 -9.10
C SER A 188 -9.21 -8.44 -7.76
N GLU A 189 -8.78 -7.71 -6.75
CA GLU A 189 -8.62 -8.19 -5.39
C GLU A 189 -9.96 -8.56 -4.76
N ALA A 190 -10.97 -7.71 -4.92
CA ALA A 190 -12.33 -7.98 -4.46
C ALA A 190 -12.93 -9.21 -5.17
N GLN A 191 -12.71 -9.34 -6.48
CA GLN A 191 -13.12 -10.54 -7.23
C GLN A 191 -12.43 -11.79 -6.70
N MET A 192 -11.12 -11.76 -6.45
CA MET A 192 -10.38 -12.91 -5.93
C MET A 192 -10.87 -13.30 -4.53
N LEU A 193 -11.06 -12.33 -3.64
CA LEU A 193 -11.50 -12.59 -2.26
C LEU A 193 -12.93 -13.10 -2.18
N THR A 194 -13.79 -12.73 -3.12
CA THR A 194 -15.24 -13.01 -3.04
C THR A 194 -15.72 -14.04 -4.07
N GLY A 195 -14.98 -14.24 -5.16
CA GLY A 195 -15.43 -15.00 -6.32
C GLY A 195 -16.49 -14.27 -7.17
N ILE A 196 -16.81 -13.00 -6.86
CA ILE A 196 -17.79 -12.20 -7.58
C ILE A 196 -17.07 -11.33 -8.60
N PRO A 197 -17.29 -11.47 -9.94
CA PRO A 197 -16.69 -10.60 -10.94
C PRO A 197 -17.12 -9.14 -10.75
N VAL A 198 -16.14 -8.24 -10.58
CA VAL A 198 -16.38 -6.82 -10.42
C VAL A 198 -16.27 -6.13 -11.78
N THR A 199 -17.42 -5.94 -12.45
CA THR A 199 -17.49 -5.36 -13.81
C THR A 199 -18.36 -4.12 -13.90
N ARG A 200 -19.09 -3.82 -12.82
CA ARG A 200 -20.01 -2.67 -12.72
C ARG A 200 -20.29 -2.37 -11.25
N ARG A 201 -20.81 -1.18 -10.97
CA ARG A 201 -21.10 -0.73 -9.61
C ARG A 201 -21.89 -1.74 -8.77
N SER A 202 -22.95 -2.33 -9.32
CA SER A 202 -23.79 -3.28 -8.57
C SER A 202 -23.05 -4.57 -8.19
N SER A 203 -22.11 -5.05 -9.03
CA SER A 203 -21.26 -6.19 -8.68
C SER A 203 -20.15 -5.80 -7.69
N ALA A 204 -19.64 -4.57 -7.74
CA ALA A 204 -18.72 -4.03 -6.74
C ALA A 204 -19.39 -3.95 -5.35
N GLU A 205 -20.64 -3.43 -5.29
CA GLU A 205 -21.45 -3.41 -4.05
C GLU A 205 -21.68 -4.82 -3.50
N ALA A 206 -21.99 -5.79 -4.36
CA ALA A 206 -22.21 -7.18 -3.95
C ALA A 206 -20.93 -7.83 -3.41
N ALA A 207 -19.79 -7.60 -4.07
CA ALA A 207 -18.49 -8.09 -3.61
C ALA A 207 -18.10 -7.46 -2.26
N ALA A 208 -18.20 -6.14 -2.13
CA ALA A 208 -17.89 -5.45 -0.90
C ALA A 208 -18.82 -5.87 0.25
N LYS A 209 -20.14 -6.02 0.00
CA LYS A 209 -21.09 -6.52 1.00
C LYS A 209 -20.72 -7.92 1.48
N LYS A 210 -20.32 -8.83 0.60
CA LYS A 210 -19.87 -10.16 0.99
C LYS A 210 -18.69 -10.11 1.96
N LEU A 211 -17.76 -9.17 1.77
CA LEU A 211 -16.62 -8.97 2.69
C LEU A 211 -17.08 -8.41 4.05
N VAL A 212 -18.05 -7.49 4.05
CA VAL A 212 -18.67 -7.01 5.30
C VAL A 212 -19.39 -8.15 6.03
N ASP A 213 -20.12 -9.00 5.31
CA ASP A 213 -20.81 -10.16 5.88
C ASP A 213 -19.81 -11.21 6.45
N GLN A 214 -18.56 -11.20 6.00
CA GLN A 214 -17.46 -12.01 6.53
C GLN A 214 -16.79 -11.40 7.78
N GLY A 215 -17.18 -10.20 8.18
CA GLY A 215 -16.75 -9.56 9.42
C GLY A 215 -15.90 -8.30 9.28
N VAL A 216 -15.58 -7.86 8.07
CA VAL A 216 -14.88 -6.59 7.84
C VAL A 216 -15.80 -5.43 8.22
N LYS A 217 -15.31 -4.45 8.99
CA LYS A 217 -16.16 -3.32 9.41
C LYS A 217 -16.48 -2.35 8.25
N ASN A 218 -15.47 -1.97 7.48
CA ASN A 218 -15.60 -1.07 6.33
C ASN A 218 -14.80 -1.61 5.16
N VAL A 219 -15.42 -1.74 4.00
CA VAL A 219 -14.76 -2.07 2.73
C VAL A 219 -14.69 -0.80 1.89
N LEU A 220 -13.49 -0.42 1.50
CA LEU A 220 -13.18 0.71 0.64
C LEU A 220 -12.67 0.17 -0.70
N LEU A 221 -13.60 -0.21 -1.58
CA LEU A 221 -13.26 -0.82 -2.87
C LEU A 221 -12.86 0.28 -3.86
N THR A 222 -11.58 0.30 -4.27
CA THR A 222 -11.06 1.26 -5.24
C THR A 222 -11.44 0.83 -6.65
N LEU A 223 -12.01 1.77 -7.43
CA LEU A 223 -12.57 1.58 -8.77
C LEU A 223 -11.81 2.42 -9.82
N GLY A 224 -10.51 2.62 -9.62
CA GLY A 224 -9.67 3.42 -10.51
C GLY A 224 -10.26 4.81 -10.78
N PRO A 225 -10.57 5.16 -12.05
CA PRO A 225 -11.08 6.50 -12.39
C PRO A 225 -12.49 6.79 -11.87
N GLU A 226 -13.23 5.78 -11.41
CA GLU A 226 -14.56 5.99 -10.80
C GLU A 226 -14.45 6.42 -9.32
N GLY A 227 -13.32 6.16 -8.66
CA GLY A 227 -13.07 6.54 -7.27
C GLY A 227 -13.09 5.37 -6.29
N CYS A 228 -13.74 5.54 -5.16
CA CYS A 228 -13.80 4.57 -4.07
C CYS A 228 -15.24 4.32 -3.63
N LEU A 229 -15.62 3.04 -3.57
CA LEU A 229 -16.91 2.60 -3.05
C LEU A 229 -16.74 2.17 -1.58
N LEU A 230 -17.31 2.93 -0.66
CA LEU A 230 -17.43 2.56 0.74
C LEU A 230 -18.66 1.68 0.94
N VAL A 231 -18.48 0.51 1.54
CA VAL A 231 -19.57 -0.37 2.00
C VAL A 231 -19.31 -0.79 3.43
N ASN A 232 -20.33 -0.64 4.26
CA ASN A 232 -20.33 -1.17 5.63
C ASN A 232 -21.74 -1.65 6.00
N SER A 233 -22.01 -1.97 7.26
CA SER A 233 -23.31 -2.47 7.72
C SER A 233 -24.46 -1.45 7.54
N SER A 234 -24.16 -0.16 7.40
CA SER A 234 -25.16 0.92 7.38
C SER A 234 -25.40 1.51 5.98
N ARG A 235 -24.40 1.45 5.07
CA ARG A 235 -24.48 2.13 3.76
C ARG A 235 -23.56 1.55 2.70
N ALA A 236 -23.90 1.89 1.45
CA ALA A 236 -23.03 1.76 0.28
C ALA A 236 -22.98 3.10 -0.44
N GLU A 237 -21.82 3.75 -0.49
CA GLU A 237 -21.65 5.10 -1.02
C GLU A 237 -20.41 5.20 -1.91
N LEU A 238 -20.58 5.80 -3.10
CA LEU A 238 -19.48 6.06 -4.02
C LEU A 238 -18.91 7.45 -3.80
N PHE A 239 -17.61 7.50 -3.54
CA PHE A 239 -16.80 8.72 -3.47
C PHE A 239 -16.07 8.87 -4.80
N PRO A 240 -16.43 9.83 -5.66
CA PRO A 240 -15.85 9.94 -6.99
C PRO A 240 -14.36 10.29 -6.93
N ALA A 241 -13.59 9.79 -7.91
CA ALA A 241 -12.21 10.17 -8.08
C ALA A 241 -12.08 11.63 -8.55
N CYS A 242 -10.92 12.23 -8.29
CA CYS A 242 -10.54 13.50 -8.87
C CYS A 242 -10.34 13.34 -10.39
N ARG A 243 -10.93 14.24 -11.19
CA ARG A 243 -10.76 14.23 -12.65
C ARG A 243 -9.38 14.79 -13.01
N VAL A 244 -8.48 13.91 -13.40
CA VAL A 244 -7.12 14.25 -13.79
C VAL A 244 -6.72 13.54 -15.07
N ARG A 245 -5.67 14.04 -15.74
CA ARG A 245 -5.01 13.30 -16.83
C ARG A 245 -3.88 12.45 -16.21
N PRO A 246 -3.99 11.13 -16.20
CA PRO A 246 -2.96 10.28 -15.62
C PRO A 246 -1.70 10.30 -16.47
N VAL A 247 -0.54 10.29 -15.80
CA VAL A 247 0.80 10.14 -16.38
C VAL A 247 1.33 8.75 -16.04
N ASP A 248 1.14 8.30 -14.79
CA ASP A 248 1.59 7.02 -14.30
C ASP A 248 0.67 6.59 -13.14
N THR A 249 0.06 5.40 -13.25
CA THR A 249 -0.85 4.88 -12.21
C THR A 249 -0.17 4.00 -11.18
N THR A 250 1.16 3.84 -11.29
CA THR A 250 1.96 3.06 -10.33
C THR A 250 1.78 3.61 -8.93
N ALA A 251 1.54 2.71 -7.98
CA ALA A 251 1.36 3.01 -6.56
C ALA A 251 0.19 3.95 -6.19
N ALA A 252 -0.81 4.16 -7.09
CA ALA A 252 -2.01 4.93 -6.75
C ALA A 252 -2.78 4.34 -5.56
N GLY A 253 -2.89 3.00 -5.48
CA GLY A 253 -3.45 2.30 -4.33
C GLY A 253 -2.62 2.49 -3.05
N ASP A 254 -1.28 2.56 -3.17
CA ASP A 254 -0.40 2.84 -2.03
C ASP A 254 -0.59 4.28 -1.53
N ALA A 255 -0.73 5.24 -2.46
CA ALA A 255 -1.04 6.63 -2.16
C ALA A 255 -2.39 6.75 -1.43
N PHE A 256 -3.43 6.04 -1.91
CA PHE A 256 -4.74 5.97 -1.26
C PHE A 256 -4.63 5.45 0.18
N ASN A 257 -3.95 4.32 0.37
CA ASN A 257 -3.82 3.68 1.70
C ASN A 257 -3.00 4.52 2.68
N GLY A 258 -1.87 5.09 2.24
CA GLY A 258 -1.06 5.99 3.05
C GLY A 258 -1.83 7.23 3.50
N ALA A 259 -2.62 7.83 2.59
CA ALA A 259 -3.45 8.98 2.88
C ALA A 259 -4.64 8.64 3.79
N LEU A 260 -5.27 7.49 3.59
CA LEU A 260 -6.33 6.99 4.47
C LEU A 260 -5.80 6.81 5.90
N ALA A 261 -4.63 6.17 6.04
CA ALA A 261 -3.99 6.00 7.34
C ALA A 261 -3.64 7.33 8.00
N PHE A 262 -3.14 8.30 7.22
CA PHE A 262 -2.89 9.67 7.69
C PHE A 262 -4.16 10.30 8.26
N ALA A 263 -5.25 10.33 7.52
CA ALA A 263 -6.49 10.99 7.92
C ALA A 263 -7.12 10.31 9.14
N LEU A 264 -7.22 8.98 9.14
CA LEU A 264 -7.78 8.21 10.26
C LEU A 264 -6.95 8.33 11.54
N SER A 265 -5.61 8.41 11.43
CA SER A 265 -4.74 8.61 12.61
C SER A 265 -4.90 9.98 13.27
N ARG A 266 -5.51 10.93 12.56
CA ARG A 266 -5.87 12.28 13.06
C ARG A 266 -7.32 12.37 13.54
N ASN A 267 -8.03 11.22 13.59
CA ASN A 267 -9.45 11.13 13.93
C ASN A 267 -10.37 11.93 12.97
N GLU A 268 -9.99 12.06 11.70
CA GLU A 268 -10.87 12.65 10.71
C GLU A 268 -12.09 11.75 10.47
N GLU A 269 -13.24 12.37 10.17
CA GLU A 269 -14.45 11.64 9.82
C GLU A 269 -14.23 10.79 8.56
N LEU A 270 -14.79 9.58 8.53
CA LEU A 270 -14.53 8.59 7.47
C LEU A 270 -14.75 9.16 6.06
N ASP A 271 -15.81 9.93 5.85
CA ASP A 271 -16.11 10.52 4.54
C ASP A 271 -15.03 11.50 4.09
N GLN A 272 -14.50 12.30 5.04
CA GLN A 272 -13.40 13.23 4.78
C GLN A 272 -12.11 12.45 4.49
N ALA A 273 -11.83 11.41 5.27
CA ALA A 273 -10.67 10.55 5.08
C ALA A 273 -10.66 9.89 3.69
N VAL A 274 -11.81 9.37 3.22
CA VAL A 274 -11.95 8.75 1.88
C VAL A 274 -11.78 9.80 0.77
N ARG A 275 -12.40 10.99 0.90
CA ARG A 275 -12.22 12.08 -0.07
C ARG A 275 -10.77 12.55 -0.15
N PHE A 276 -10.10 12.68 0.99
CA PHE A 276 -8.70 13.03 1.05
C PHE A 276 -7.82 11.94 0.41
N ALA A 277 -8.06 10.67 0.71
CA ALA A 277 -7.35 9.55 0.11
C ALA A 277 -7.51 9.50 -1.42
N ASN A 278 -8.74 9.74 -1.94
CA ASN A 278 -8.97 9.89 -3.38
C ASN A 278 -8.19 11.07 -4.00
N ALA A 279 -8.10 12.20 -3.29
CA ALA A 279 -7.35 13.36 -3.78
C ALA A 279 -5.85 13.08 -3.85
N VAL A 280 -5.27 12.44 -2.83
CA VAL A 280 -3.86 12.05 -2.81
C VAL A 280 -3.54 11.04 -3.92
N ALA A 281 -4.38 10.01 -4.09
CA ALA A 281 -4.26 9.06 -5.19
C ALA A 281 -4.40 9.76 -6.56
N GLY A 282 -5.37 10.67 -6.70
CA GLY A 282 -5.55 11.48 -7.90
C GLY A 282 -4.36 12.38 -8.23
N TYR A 283 -3.72 12.96 -7.21
CA TYR A 283 -2.48 13.71 -7.40
C TYR A 283 -1.34 12.79 -7.84
N SER A 284 -1.15 11.65 -7.18
CA SER A 284 -0.03 10.74 -7.44
C SER A 284 0.00 10.27 -8.89
N VAL A 285 -1.14 9.97 -9.49
CA VAL A 285 -1.20 9.52 -10.88
C VAL A 285 -0.83 10.60 -11.92
N THR A 286 -0.70 11.86 -11.51
CA THR A 286 -0.21 12.96 -12.38
C THR A 286 1.31 13.03 -12.45
N LYS A 287 2.03 12.20 -11.70
CA LYS A 287 3.50 12.18 -11.60
C LYS A 287 4.05 10.81 -11.95
N LEU A 288 5.34 10.77 -12.33
CA LEU A 288 6.03 9.52 -12.64
C LEU A 288 6.58 8.83 -11.38
N GLY A 289 6.44 7.52 -11.31
CA GLY A 289 7.06 6.63 -10.32
C GLY A 289 6.25 6.49 -9.03
N ALA A 290 6.62 5.49 -8.18
CA ALA A 290 5.90 5.15 -6.95
C ALA A 290 6.13 6.20 -5.85
N GLN A 291 7.23 6.12 -5.08
CA GLN A 291 7.49 7.02 -3.94
C GLN A 291 7.72 8.48 -4.36
N ARG A 292 8.18 8.70 -5.60
CA ARG A 292 8.38 10.07 -6.13
C ARG A 292 7.07 10.80 -6.42
N SER A 293 6.02 10.07 -6.75
CA SER A 293 4.69 10.64 -7.02
C SER A 293 3.94 11.04 -5.76
N MET A 294 4.36 10.53 -4.57
CA MET A 294 3.69 10.80 -3.31
C MET A 294 3.81 12.29 -2.93
N PRO A 295 2.68 13.00 -2.72
CA PRO A 295 2.69 14.43 -2.40
C PRO A 295 3.02 14.73 -0.94
N THR A 296 3.42 15.97 -0.70
CA THR A 296 3.35 16.60 0.61
C THR A 296 1.93 17.08 0.89
N LEU A 297 1.59 17.35 2.17
CA LEU A 297 0.28 17.87 2.55
C LEU A 297 -0.05 19.19 1.80
N THR A 298 0.91 20.10 1.72
CA THR A 298 0.75 21.39 1.00
C THR A 298 0.43 21.19 -0.48
N GLU A 299 1.07 20.23 -1.15
CA GLU A 299 0.79 19.93 -2.56
C GLU A 299 -0.63 19.38 -2.74
N VAL A 300 -1.10 18.54 -1.81
CA VAL A 300 -2.48 18.02 -1.84
C VAL A 300 -3.49 19.13 -1.60
N GLU A 301 -3.27 20.00 -0.61
CA GLU A 301 -4.16 21.12 -0.33
C GLU A 301 -4.28 22.08 -1.53
N GLN A 302 -3.18 22.42 -2.19
CA GLN A 302 -3.17 23.22 -3.40
C GLN A 302 -3.91 22.52 -4.56
N PHE A 303 -3.70 21.21 -4.72
CA PHE A 303 -4.37 20.42 -5.73
C PHE A 303 -5.88 20.37 -5.51
N MET A 304 -6.34 20.15 -4.28
CA MET A 304 -7.77 20.16 -3.95
C MET A 304 -8.43 21.53 -4.19
N GLN A 305 -7.72 22.62 -3.90
CA GLN A 305 -8.20 23.98 -4.20
C GLN A 305 -8.38 24.20 -5.71
N GLN A 306 -7.48 23.69 -6.54
CA GLN A 306 -7.60 23.77 -8.00
C GLN A 306 -8.76 22.97 -8.57
N LEU A 307 -9.15 21.87 -7.93
CA LEU A 307 -10.29 21.05 -8.34
C LEU A 307 -11.66 21.64 -7.94
N ALA A 308 -11.66 22.52 -6.96
CA ALA A 308 -12.89 23.16 -6.46
C ALA A 308 -13.32 24.41 -7.28
N VAL A 309 -12.50 24.85 -8.26
CA VAL A 309 -12.76 25.94 -9.21
C VAL A 309 -13.24 25.37 -10.54
#